data_fe7a754591556347f7a3c34aad0b68a8
#
_entry.id   fe7a754591556347f7a3c34aad0b68a8
#
_cell.length_a   1.000
_cell.length_b   1.000
_cell.length_c   1.000
_cell.angle_alpha   90.00
_cell.angle_beta   90.00
_cell.angle_gamma   90.00
#
_symmetry.space_group_name_H-M   'P 1'
#
loop_
_entity.id
_entity.type
_entity.pdbx_description
1 polymer ?
#
loop_
_entity_poly.entity_id
_entity_poly.type
_entity_poly.pdbx_seq_one_letter_code
_entity_poly.pdbx_strand_id
1 'polypeptide(L)'
;MPQTKFNTVRDFLRYAVSEFRKNNLFFGHGTTNAYDEAVCLILQSLHLPIDQLEPYLDAQLLDEEKSLILARIKQRVEERIPLPYITNEAFLQGYSFYVDKRVIIPRSFIAEIILNDKLMPWIEHPELVHSALDLCTGNGSLATIMADYFYDAEVVASDISDDALEVAKMNFKRNQ
;
A
#
# COMPACT_ATOMS: atom_id res chain seq x y z
N MET A 1 -6.55 -22.44 -24.57
CA MET A 1 -5.53 -22.21 -23.54
C MET A 1 -5.48 -23.45 -22.66
N PRO A 2 -4.32 -23.98 -22.25
CA PRO A 2 -4.30 -25.09 -21.32
C PRO A 2 -4.99 -24.62 -20.03
N GLN A 3 -5.99 -25.37 -19.58
CA GLN A 3 -6.62 -25.14 -18.29
C GLN A 3 -5.52 -25.23 -17.23
N THR A 4 -5.17 -24.11 -16.61
CA THR A 4 -4.27 -24.11 -15.46
C THR A 4 -4.95 -24.93 -14.36
N LYS A 5 -4.33 -26.04 -13.94
CA LYS A 5 -4.82 -26.89 -12.85
C LYS A 5 -4.56 -26.25 -11.47
N PHE A 6 -4.37 -24.95 -11.41
CA PHE A 6 -4.19 -24.21 -10.16
C PHE A 6 -5.54 -24.01 -9.49
N ASN A 7 -5.63 -24.39 -8.25
CA ASN A 7 -6.88 -24.33 -7.51
C ASN A 7 -6.74 -23.64 -6.15
N THR A 8 -5.57 -23.65 -5.55
CA THR A 8 -5.33 -23.12 -4.20
C THR A 8 -4.53 -21.83 -4.21
N VAL A 9 -4.63 -21.06 -3.14
CA VAL A 9 -3.80 -19.87 -2.89
C VAL A 9 -2.31 -20.23 -3.05
N ARG A 10 -1.86 -21.37 -2.54
CA ARG A 10 -0.50 -21.88 -2.65
C ARG A 10 -0.04 -22.05 -4.10
N ASP A 11 -0.91 -22.54 -4.97
CA ASP A 11 -0.61 -22.71 -6.40
C ASP A 11 -0.32 -21.36 -7.06
N PHE A 12 -1.18 -20.37 -6.81
CA PHE A 12 -1.05 -19.03 -7.36
C PHE A 12 0.14 -18.27 -6.79
N LEU A 13 0.44 -18.45 -5.49
CA LEU A 13 1.62 -17.88 -4.85
C LEU A 13 2.90 -18.41 -5.52
N ARG A 14 3.03 -19.73 -5.62
CA ARG A 14 4.17 -20.33 -6.29
C ARG A 14 4.30 -19.82 -7.74
N TYR A 15 3.19 -19.72 -8.47
CA TYR A 15 3.18 -19.23 -9.84
C TYR A 15 3.61 -17.77 -9.93
N ALA A 16 3.03 -16.89 -9.13
CA ALA A 16 3.38 -15.47 -9.09
C ALA A 16 4.87 -15.25 -8.80
N VAL A 17 5.42 -15.91 -7.76
CA VAL A 17 6.85 -15.84 -7.43
C VAL A 17 7.72 -16.29 -8.61
N SER A 18 7.33 -17.36 -9.31
CA SER A 18 8.08 -17.87 -10.47
C SER A 18 8.08 -16.86 -11.62
N GLU A 19 6.92 -16.27 -11.93
CA GLU A 19 6.80 -15.28 -13.01
C GLU A 19 7.54 -13.97 -12.67
N PHE A 20 7.47 -13.51 -11.42
CA PHE A 20 8.17 -12.30 -10.99
C PHE A 20 9.70 -12.46 -11.11
N ARG A 21 10.25 -13.61 -10.68
CA ARG A 21 11.67 -13.91 -10.80
C ARG A 21 12.12 -14.09 -12.24
N LYS A 22 11.37 -14.88 -13.03
CA LYS A 22 11.66 -15.13 -14.44
C LYS A 22 11.74 -13.84 -15.26
N ASN A 23 10.91 -12.87 -14.93
CA ASN A 23 10.86 -11.59 -15.64
C ASN A 23 11.72 -10.49 -15.00
N ASN A 24 12.58 -10.82 -14.03
CA ASN A 24 13.47 -9.89 -13.35
C ASN A 24 12.76 -8.61 -12.89
N LEU A 25 11.66 -8.77 -12.15
CA LEU A 25 10.94 -7.61 -11.61
C LEU A 25 11.78 -6.93 -10.54
N PHE A 26 11.69 -5.61 -10.52
CA PHE A 26 12.24 -4.81 -9.44
C PHE A 26 11.19 -4.61 -8.34
N PHE A 27 11.60 -4.75 -7.09
CA PHE A 27 10.77 -4.57 -5.89
C PHE A 27 11.27 -3.34 -5.12
N GLY A 28 10.40 -2.61 -4.45
CA GLY A 28 10.78 -1.38 -3.72
C GLY A 28 9.61 -0.43 -3.43
N HIS A 29 8.38 -0.92 -3.64
CA HIS A 29 7.17 -0.17 -3.38
C HIS A 29 6.31 -0.85 -2.30
N GLY A 30 6.88 -1.01 -1.10
CA GLY A 30 6.25 -1.68 0.03
C GLY A 30 6.73 -3.11 0.27
N THR A 31 7.38 -3.73 -0.71
CA THR A 31 7.99 -5.07 -0.61
C THR A 31 9.42 -5.04 -1.13
N THR A 32 10.25 -5.99 -0.70
CA THR A 32 11.67 -6.06 -1.07
C THR A 32 12.03 -7.28 -1.91
N ASN A 33 11.09 -8.19 -2.12
CA ASN A 33 11.33 -9.44 -2.84
C ASN A 33 10.06 -9.99 -3.50
N ALA A 34 10.25 -10.96 -4.40
CA ALA A 34 9.18 -11.57 -5.18
C ALA A 34 8.14 -12.31 -4.34
N TYR A 35 8.56 -12.92 -3.22
CA TYR A 35 7.66 -13.69 -2.37
C TYR A 35 6.68 -12.76 -1.64
N ASP A 36 7.19 -11.76 -0.95
CA ASP A 36 6.36 -10.81 -0.19
C ASP A 36 5.40 -10.06 -1.12
N GLU A 37 5.86 -9.66 -2.32
CA GLU A 37 4.99 -8.99 -3.28
C GLU A 37 3.90 -9.92 -3.82
N ALA A 38 4.21 -11.19 -4.06
CA ALA A 38 3.22 -12.17 -4.49
C ALA A 38 2.17 -12.45 -3.38
N VAL A 39 2.61 -12.52 -2.12
CA VAL A 39 1.72 -12.65 -0.96
C VAL A 39 0.77 -11.45 -0.90
N CYS A 40 1.30 -10.22 -0.93
CA CYS A 40 0.49 -9.00 -0.91
C CYS A 40 -0.50 -8.95 -2.08
N LEU A 41 -0.04 -9.27 -3.31
CA LEU A 41 -0.92 -9.28 -4.48
C LEU A 41 -2.11 -10.22 -4.28
N ILE A 42 -1.88 -11.43 -3.80
CA ILE A 42 -2.94 -12.43 -3.63
C ILE A 42 -3.88 -12.04 -2.50
N LEU A 43 -3.36 -11.73 -1.32
CA LEU A 43 -4.19 -11.39 -0.16
C LEU A 43 -5.04 -10.13 -0.41
N GLN A 44 -4.47 -9.08 -1.00
CA GLN A 44 -5.24 -7.89 -1.40
C GLN A 44 -6.27 -8.20 -2.51
N SER A 45 -5.98 -9.15 -3.42
CA SER A 45 -6.95 -9.56 -4.44
C SER A 45 -8.15 -10.28 -3.85
N LEU A 46 -7.95 -10.97 -2.74
CA LEU A 46 -8.96 -11.76 -2.04
C LEU A 46 -9.60 -11.00 -0.87
N HIS A 47 -9.21 -9.74 -0.64
CA HIS A 47 -9.64 -8.94 0.52
C HIS A 47 -9.35 -9.61 1.87
N LEU A 48 -8.22 -10.32 1.96
CA LEU A 48 -7.76 -11.01 3.17
C LEU A 48 -6.72 -10.16 3.93
N PRO A 49 -6.61 -10.35 5.25
CA PRO A 49 -5.57 -9.69 6.05
C PRO A 49 -4.17 -10.00 5.53
N ILE A 50 -3.35 -8.95 5.32
CA ILE A 50 -2.02 -9.08 4.68
C ILE A 50 -0.98 -9.79 5.55
N ASP A 51 -1.24 -9.93 6.84
CA ASP A 51 -0.40 -10.61 7.84
C ASP A 51 -0.81 -12.05 8.13
N GLN A 52 -1.87 -12.56 7.48
CA GLN A 52 -2.47 -13.86 7.76
C GLN A 52 -2.53 -14.75 6.52
N LEU A 53 -1.39 -15.14 5.97
CA LEU A 53 -1.35 -16.03 4.81
C LEU A 53 -1.67 -17.49 5.14
N GLU A 54 -1.05 -18.02 6.21
CA GLU A 54 -1.03 -19.47 6.53
C GLU A 54 -2.41 -20.11 6.58
N PRO A 55 -3.45 -19.52 7.21
CA PRO A 55 -4.78 -20.13 7.28
C PRO A 55 -5.45 -20.33 5.91
N TYR A 56 -5.02 -19.57 4.89
CA TYR A 56 -5.67 -19.54 3.58
C TYR A 56 -4.89 -20.31 2.50
N LEU A 57 -3.66 -20.77 2.76
CA LEU A 57 -2.78 -21.35 1.75
C LEU A 57 -3.43 -22.49 0.95
N ASP A 58 -4.13 -23.38 1.62
CA ASP A 58 -4.74 -24.55 0.99
C ASP A 58 -6.23 -24.33 0.62
N ALA A 59 -6.74 -23.09 0.81
CA ALA A 59 -8.07 -22.72 0.39
C ALA A 59 -8.19 -22.76 -1.14
N GLN A 60 -9.31 -23.30 -1.64
CA GLN A 60 -9.62 -23.30 -3.05
C GLN A 60 -10.21 -21.95 -3.46
N LEU A 61 -9.76 -21.45 -4.59
CA LEU A 61 -10.19 -20.18 -5.16
C LEU A 61 -11.40 -20.39 -6.08
N LEU A 62 -12.30 -19.43 -6.08
CA LEU A 62 -13.37 -19.32 -7.07
C LEU A 62 -12.78 -18.96 -8.45
N ASP A 63 -13.48 -19.27 -9.52
CA ASP A 63 -12.96 -19.00 -10.86
C ASP A 63 -12.81 -17.51 -11.16
N GLU A 64 -13.63 -16.66 -10.55
CA GLU A 64 -13.50 -15.19 -10.60
C GLU A 64 -12.23 -14.72 -9.91
N GLU A 65 -11.92 -15.27 -8.72
CA GLU A 65 -10.70 -14.95 -7.96
C GLU A 65 -9.44 -15.38 -8.72
N LYS A 66 -9.45 -16.58 -9.31
CA LYS A 66 -8.35 -17.06 -10.17
C LYS A 66 -8.11 -16.12 -11.34
N SER A 67 -9.19 -15.69 -12.00
CA SER A 67 -9.12 -14.80 -13.15
C SER A 67 -8.56 -13.42 -12.75
N LEU A 68 -9.01 -12.87 -11.63
CA LEU A 68 -8.51 -11.60 -11.08
C LEU A 68 -7.02 -11.66 -10.74
N ILE A 69 -6.60 -12.70 -10.01
CA ILE A 69 -5.20 -12.87 -9.61
C ILE A 69 -4.30 -13.00 -10.85
N LEU A 70 -4.70 -13.81 -11.84
CA LEU A 70 -3.94 -13.95 -13.09
C LEU A 70 -3.84 -12.65 -13.86
N ALA A 71 -4.91 -11.87 -13.94
CA ALA A 71 -4.91 -10.56 -14.60
C ALA A 71 -3.94 -9.59 -13.89
N ARG A 72 -3.94 -9.55 -12.56
CA ARG A 72 -3.04 -8.71 -11.76
C ARG A 72 -1.58 -9.13 -11.89
N ILE A 73 -1.29 -10.44 -11.88
CA ILE A 73 0.06 -10.96 -12.16
C ILE A 73 0.52 -10.53 -13.56
N LYS A 74 -0.36 -10.63 -14.56
CA LYS A 74 -0.05 -10.19 -15.93
C LYS A 74 0.25 -8.70 -16.00
N GLN A 75 -0.55 -7.85 -15.41
CA GLN A 75 -0.29 -6.40 -15.34
C GLN A 75 1.07 -6.10 -14.69
N ARG A 76 1.37 -6.78 -13.59
CA ARG A 76 2.66 -6.62 -12.89
C ARG A 76 3.85 -7.05 -13.74
N VAL A 77 3.73 -8.16 -14.48
CA VAL A 77 4.81 -8.74 -15.28
C VAL A 77 4.98 -8.03 -16.62
N GLU A 78 3.90 -7.89 -17.39
CA GLU A 78 3.96 -7.39 -18.77
C GLU A 78 3.99 -5.86 -18.83
N GLU A 79 3.16 -5.20 -18.03
CA GLU A 79 3.04 -3.73 -18.02
C GLU A 79 3.97 -3.06 -17.01
N ARG A 80 4.64 -3.83 -16.15
CA ARG A 80 5.55 -3.33 -15.10
C ARG A 80 4.89 -2.37 -14.11
N ILE A 81 3.58 -2.40 -13.99
CA ILE A 81 2.84 -1.55 -13.04
C ILE A 81 3.20 -1.96 -11.62
N PRO A 82 3.62 -1.05 -10.74
CA PRO A 82 3.83 -1.32 -9.32
C PRO A 82 2.58 -1.88 -8.65
N LEU A 83 2.76 -2.88 -7.76
CA LEU A 83 1.64 -3.54 -7.09
C LEU A 83 0.63 -2.56 -6.46
N PRO A 84 1.05 -1.50 -5.72
CA PRO A 84 0.08 -0.58 -5.13
C PRO A 84 -0.87 0.09 -6.14
N TYR A 85 -0.44 0.31 -7.38
CA TYR A 85 -1.32 0.86 -8.42
C TYR A 85 -2.24 -0.19 -9.06
N ILE A 86 -1.90 -1.49 -8.95
CA ILE A 86 -2.76 -2.59 -9.40
C ILE A 86 -3.88 -2.84 -8.39
N THR A 87 -3.54 -2.76 -7.10
CA THR A 87 -4.48 -3.02 -6.00
C THR A 87 -5.17 -1.77 -5.48
N ASN A 88 -4.71 -0.58 -5.90
CA ASN A 88 -5.10 0.73 -5.39
C ASN A 88 -4.92 0.86 -3.87
N GLU A 89 -3.91 0.21 -3.34
CA GLU A 89 -3.63 0.19 -1.92
C GLU A 89 -2.13 0.17 -1.63
N ALA A 90 -1.71 1.04 -0.72
CA ALA A 90 -0.36 1.10 -0.19
C ALA A 90 -0.39 1.20 1.33
N PHE A 91 0.67 0.73 1.98
CA PHE A 91 0.80 0.80 3.43
C PHE A 91 2.01 1.66 3.81
N LEU A 92 1.86 2.49 4.83
CA LEU A 92 2.93 3.27 5.43
C LEU A 92 2.74 3.26 6.95
N GLN A 93 3.70 2.69 7.67
CA GLN A 93 3.70 2.65 9.14
C GLN A 93 2.40 2.11 9.76
N GLY A 94 1.81 1.08 9.14
CA GLY A 94 0.57 0.46 9.62
C GLY A 94 -0.73 1.10 9.08
N TYR A 95 -0.65 2.29 8.50
CA TYR A 95 -1.80 2.92 7.87
C TYR A 95 -2.00 2.42 6.43
N SER A 96 -3.25 2.26 6.03
CA SER A 96 -3.64 1.90 4.66
C SER A 96 -4.07 3.14 3.88
N PHE A 97 -3.51 3.32 2.69
CA PHE A 97 -3.81 4.45 1.81
C PHE A 97 -4.25 3.99 0.43
N TYR A 98 -5.28 4.61 -0.10
CA TYR A 98 -5.60 4.52 -1.52
C TYR A 98 -4.51 5.22 -2.34
N VAL A 99 -4.10 4.61 -3.43
CA VAL A 99 -3.16 5.18 -4.39
C VAL A 99 -3.54 4.81 -5.82
N ASP A 100 -3.31 5.74 -6.74
CA ASP A 100 -3.36 5.52 -8.18
C ASP A 100 -2.33 6.39 -8.89
N LYS A 101 -2.34 6.42 -10.22
CA LYS A 101 -1.34 7.13 -11.04
C LYS A 101 -1.28 8.66 -10.81
N ARG A 102 -2.25 9.24 -10.10
CA ARG A 102 -2.28 10.68 -9.76
C ARG A 102 -1.30 11.05 -8.65
N VAL A 103 -0.86 10.09 -7.85
CA VAL A 103 0.01 10.31 -6.69
C VAL A 103 1.16 9.31 -6.65
N ILE A 104 2.23 9.69 -5.98
CA ILE A 104 3.32 8.75 -5.68
C ILE A 104 2.89 7.74 -4.62
N ILE A 105 3.47 6.54 -4.66
CA ILE A 105 3.30 5.53 -3.61
C ILE A 105 3.97 6.05 -2.33
N PRO A 106 3.26 6.09 -1.18
CA PRO A 106 3.79 6.67 0.06
C PRO A 106 5.02 5.90 0.55
N ARG A 107 6.08 6.65 0.87
CA ARG A 107 7.38 6.12 1.35
C ARG A 107 8.17 7.22 2.05
N SER A 108 7.69 7.72 3.16
CA SER A 108 8.35 8.83 3.84
C SER A 108 9.06 8.39 5.12
N PHE A 109 10.34 8.70 5.24
CA PHE A 109 11.07 8.59 6.50
C PHE A 109 10.56 9.55 7.57
N ILE A 110 9.89 10.64 7.16
CA ILE A 110 9.27 11.59 8.12
C ILE A 110 8.19 10.88 8.93
N ALA A 111 7.40 10.00 8.31
CA ALA A 111 6.42 9.19 9.02
C ALA A 111 7.06 8.35 10.16
N GLU A 112 8.21 7.74 9.87
CA GLU A 112 8.98 6.99 10.87
C GLU A 112 9.52 7.88 11.99
N ILE A 113 9.97 9.10 11.66
CA ILE A 113 10.48 10.07 12.64
C ILE A 113 9.35 10.50 13.58
N ILE A 114 8.17 10.79 13.05
CA ILE A 114 6.99 11.19 13.83
C ILE A 114 6.59 10.08 14.79
N LEU A 115 6.33 8.88 14.27
CA LEU A 115 5.74 7.77 15.03
C LEU A 115 6.72 7.10 16.03
N ASN A 116 8.02 7.32 15.90
CA ASN A 116 9.02 6.81 16.84
C ASN A 116 9.52 7.90 17.81
N ASP A 117 8.75 8.96 18.03
CA ASP A 117 9.08 10.06 18.95
C ASP A 117 10.46 10.72 18.68
N LYS A 118 10.95 10.63 17.42
CA LYS A 118 12.25 11.17 17.04
C LYS A 118 12.21 12.69 16.73
N LEU A 119 11.10 13.34 17.03
CA LEU A 119 10.98 14.80 16.96
C LEU A 119 11.68 15.53 18.13
N MET A 120 11.97 14.81 19.21
CA MET A 120 12.82 15.31 20.29
C MET A 120 14.25 15.59 19.78
N PRO A 121 14.91 16.69 20.18
CA PRO A 121 14.47 17.68 21.17
C PRO A 121 13.75 18.91 20.55
N TRP A 122 13.36 18.88 19.28
CA TRP A 122 12.74 20.03 18.60
C TRP A 122 11.29 20.26 19.01
N ILE A 123 10.57 19.16 19.31
CA ILE A 123 9.19 19.18 19.82
C ILE A 123 9.18 18.33 21.10
N GLU A 124 9.34 18.98 22.24
CA GLU A 124 9.37 18.31 23.55
C GLU A 124 7.96 17.91 24.03
N HIS A 125 6.92 18.65 23.58
CA HIS A 125 5.54 18.53 23.99
C HIS A 125 4.62 18.43 22.77
N PRO A 126 4.46 17.25 22.14
CA PRO A 126 3.58 17.07 20.96
C PRO A 126 2.12 17.49 21.23
N GLU A 127 1.65 17.33 22.46
CA GLU A 127 0.31 17.71 22.92
C GLU A 127 0.07 19.24 22.94
N LEU A 128 1.11 20.05 22.86
CA LEU A 128 1.03 21.52 22.79
C LEU A 128 1.12 22.05 21.35
N VAL A 129 1.23 21.16 20.36
CA VAL A 129 1.18 21.56 18.95
C VAL A 129 -0.26 21.84 18.57
N HIS A 130 -0.57 23.07 18.18
CA HIS A 130 -1.91 23.53 17.83
C HIS A 130 -2.16 23.60 16.32
N SER A 131 -1.11 23.61 15.51
CA SER A 131 -1.21 23.63 14.06
C SER A 131 -0.02 22.95 13.40
N ALA A 132 -0.28 22.24 12.31
CA ALA A 132 0.75 21.60 11.49
C ALA A 132 0.41 21.76 10.00
N LEU A 133 1.43 21.82 9.16
CA LEU A 133 1.29 21.98 7.72
C LEU A 133 2.08 20.90 6.99
N ASP A 134 1.39 20.14 6.13
CA ASP A 134 1.99 19.21 5.16
C ASP A 134 1.99 19.86 3.77
N LEU A 135 3.19 20.31 3.35
CA LEU A 135 3.40 20.88 2.01
C LEU A 135 3.71 19.79 1.00
N CYS A 136 3.05 19.83 -0.16
CA CYS A 136 3.16 18.81 -1.20
C CYS A 136 2.69 17.44 -0.68
N THR A 137 1.51 17.43 -0.12
CA THR A 137 0.94 16.30 0.64
C THR A 137 0.77 15.03 -0.20
N GLY A 138 0.72 15.14 -1.53
CA GLY A 138 0.51 14.01 -2.43
C GLY A 138 -0.79 13.26 -2.11
N ASN A 139 -0.67 12.01 -1.69
CA ASN A 139 -1.82 11.20 -1.29
C ASN A 139 -2.34 11.48 0.14
N GLY A 140 -1.79 12.44 0.84
CA GLY A 140 -2.22 12.82 2.19
C GLY A 140 -1.68 11.93 3.32
N SER A 141 -0.71 11.07 3.05
CA SER A 141 -0.23 10.10 4.05
C SER A 141 0.45 10.74 5.25
N LEU A 142 1.30 11.75 5.05
CA LEU A 142 1.94 12.45 6.18
C LEU A 142 0.92 13.27 6.96
N ALA A 143 0.04 13.99 6.28
CA ALA A 143 -1.02 14.76 6.96
C ALA A 143 -1.91 13.86 7.82
N THR A 144 -2.26 12.66 7.34
CA THR A 144 -3.01 11.66 8.11
C THR A 144 -2.26 11.24 9.38
N ILE A 145 -0.97 10.89 9.24
CA ILE A 145 -0.13 10.47 10.37
C ILE A 145 0.08 11.63 11.35
N MET A 146 0.26 12.86 10.85
CA MET A 146 0.38 14.05 11.70
C MET A 146 -0.90 14.33 12.48
N ALA A 147 -2.07 14.15 11.87
CA ALA A 147 -3.36 14.35 12.54
C ALA A 147 -3.60 13.34 13.66
N ASP A 148 -3.11 12.11 13.52
CA ASP A 148 -3.18 11.10 14.57
C ASP A 148 -2.16 11.36 15.68
N TYR A 149 -0.93 11.75 15.33
CA TYR A 149 0.14 11.99 16.29
C TYR A 149 -0.05 13.30 17.08
N PHE A 150 -0.48 14.38 16.42
CA PHE A 150 -0.77 15.69 17.03
C PHE A 150 -2.30 15.86 17.17
N TYR A 151 -2.91 15.03 18.00
CA TYR A 151 -4.37 14.88 18.12
C TYR A 151 -5.13 16.16 18.47
N ASP A 152 -4.46 17.19 19.06
CA ASP A 152 -5.04 18.51 19.36
C ASP A 152 -4.73 19.57 18.29
N ALA A 153 -3.99 19.20 17.23
CA ALA A 153 -3.57 20.15 16.20
C ALA A 153 -4.55 20.23 15.03
N GLU A 154 -4.74 21.44 14.51
CA GLU A 154 -5.30 21.63 13.16
C GLU A 154 -4.21 21.30 12.12
N VAL A 155 -4.40 20.23 11.35
CA VAL A 155 -3.48 19.82 10.29
C VAL A 155 -4.00 20.30 8.95
N VAL A 156 -3.21 21.15 8.29
CA VAL A 156 -3.47 21.63 6.93
C VAL A 156 -2.60 20.86 5.95
N ALA A 157 -3.21 20.32 4.90
CA ALA A 157 -2.51 19.64 3.80
C ALA A 157 -2.66 20.45 2.51
N SER A 158 -1.56 20.65 1.77
CA SER A 158 -1.59 21.38 0.51
C SER A 158 -0.79 20.65 -0.57
N ASP A 159 -1.25 20.79 -1.81
CA ASP A 159 -0.55 20.31 -3.01
C ASP A 159 -0.88 21.23 -4.18
N ILE A 160 0.02 21.33 -5.16
CA ILE A 160 -0.23 22.06 -6.40
C ILE A 160 -1.17 21.30 -7.35
N SER A 161 -1.26 19.99 -7.19
CA SER A 161 -2.07 19.09 -8.01
C SER A 161 -3.45 18.89 -7.37
N ASP A 162 -4.49 19.37 -8.05
CA ASP A 162 -5.87 19.11 -7.64
C ASP A 162 -6.18 17.61 -7.62
N ASP A 163 -5.62 16.85 -8.55
CA ASP A 163 -5.74 15.39 -8.60
C ASP A 163 -5.15 14.71 -7.35
N ALA A 164 -4.01 15.20 -6.85
CA ALA A 164 -3.42 14.71 -5.61
C ALA A 164 -4.31 15.06 -4.40
N LEU A 165 -4.87 16.27 -4.35
CA LEU A 165 -5.79 16.68 -3.29
C LEU A 165 -7.07 15.83 -3.27
N GLU A 166 -7.58 15.41 -4.44
CA GLU A 166 -8.71 14.48 -4.49
C GLU A 166 -8.36 13.11 -3.85
N VAL A 167 -7.18 12.58 -4.15
CA VAL A 167 -6.70 11.34 -3.51
C VAL A 167 -6.48 11.54 -2.02
N ALA A 168 -5.90 12.66 -1.60
CA ALA A 168 -5.71 12.97 -0.18
C ALA A 168 -7.05 13.02 0.58
N LYS A 169 -8.07 13.66 0.02
CA LYS A 169 -9.43 13.67 0.60
C LYS A 169 -10.03 12.27 0.76
N MET A 170 -9.80 11.37 -0.20
CA MET A 170 -10.23 9.96 -0.07
C MET A 170 -9.52 9.29 1.10
N ASN A 171 -8.23 9.52 1.26
CA ASN A 171 -7.43 8.93 2.33
C ASN A 171 -7.77 9.49 3.71
N PHE A 172 -8.08 10.78 3.81
CA PHE A 172 -8.55 11.37 5.07
C PHE A 172 -9.86 10.72 5.55
N LYS A 173 -10.80 10.47 4.63
CA LYS A 173 -12.05 9.77 4.96
C LYS A 173 -11.84 8.30 5.33
N ARG A 174 -10.83 7.65 4.76
CA ARG A 174 -10.52 6.23 5.01
C ARG A 174 -9.91 6.00 6.39
N ASN A 175 -9.17 6.98 6.90
CA ASN A 175 -8.39 6.87 8.14
C ASN A 175 -8.96 7.71 9.31
N GLN A 176 -10.23 8.10 9.23
CA GLN A 176 -10.97 8.77 10.32
C GLN A 176 -11.46 7.81 11.39
#